data_d2f3a73b0c350439c45e2eb33c9855f6
#
_entry.id   d2f3a73b0c350439c45e2eb33c9855f6
#
_cell.length_a   1.000
_cell.length_b   1.000
_cell.length_c   1.000
_cell.angle_alpha   90.00
_cell.angle_beta   90.00
_cell.angle_gamma   90.00
#
_symmetry.space_group_name_H-M   'P 1'
#
loop_
_entity.id
_entity.type
_entity.pdbx_description
1 polymer ?
#
loop_
_entity_poly.entity_id
_entity_poly.type
_entity_poly.pdbx_seq_one_letter_code
_entity_poly.pdbx_strand_id
1 'polypeptide(L)'
;QPGDEEWEKLGIARYVTWPRTACSIKGVDINGDKLKGNYGCEIEKMVEVDGEITDPDTGKKLRGTFYKKAKEAIYPTLSKIKMADGFAANAVYFKLGFLDKSSVELGASFKSIIPMLWLQSGAVGKCPELSDEELPEIFIPENGSFAVLLEEYAFSNFKQALKTNPNITHVYIVTNSHIAFREMASQLTVPAVKQLYRDYIDNFTI
;
A
#
# COMPACT_ATOMS: atom_id res chain seq x y z
N GLN A 1 14.60 -22.56 -1.06
CA GLN A 1 15.24 -21.29 -1.50
C GLN A 1 14.21 -20.38 -2.14
N PRO A 2 14.43 -19.04 -2.26
CA PRO A 2 13.57 -18.17 -3.02
C PRO A 2 13.40 -18.71 -4.45
N GLY A 3 12.14 -19.01 -4.84
CA GLY A 3 11.85 -19.62 -6.13
C GLY A 3 11.40 -21.09 -6.09
N ASP A 4 11.63 -21.79 -4.99
CA ASP A 4 11.08 -23.14 -4.81
C ASP A 4 9.57 -23.07 -4.54
N GLU A 5 8.78 -23.99 -5.12
CA GLU A 5 7.33 -24.06 -4.93
C GLU A 5 6.94 -24.16 -3.44
N GLU A 6 7.71 -24.86 -2.63
CA GLU A 6 7.49 -24.95 -1.19
C GLU A 6 7.73 -23.62 -0.47
N TRP A 7 8.78 -22.89 -0.85
CA TRP A 7 9.07 -21.56 -0.30
C TRP A 7 7.96 -20.58 -0.66
N GLU A 8 7.46 -20.65 -1.87
CA GLU A 8 6.32 -19.84 -2.32
C GLU A 8 5.03 -20.18 -1.56
N LYS A 9 4.79 -21.47 -1.27
CA LYS A 9 3.62 -21.92 -0.49
C LYS A 9 3.71 -21.55 0.99
N LEU A 10 4.90 -21.47 1.58
CA LEU A 10 5.13 -21.21 2.99
C LEU A 10 5.51 -19.75 3.29
N GLY A 11 5.50 -18.88 2.30
CA GLY A 11 5.86 -17.48 2.45
C GLY A 11 4.94 -16.72 3.42
N ILE A 12 5.45 -16.36 4.61
CA ILE A 12 4.70 -15.67 5.67
C ILE A 12 4.05 -14.38 5.15
N ALA A 13 4.75 -13.62 4.31
CA ALA A 13 4.24 -12.37 3.76
C ALA A 13 2.95 -12.58 2.94
N ARG A 14 2.94 -13.59 2.05
CA ARG A 14 1.83 -13.86 1.14
C ARG A 14 0.66 -14.57 1.82
N TYR A 15 0.96 -15.59 2.63
CA TYR A 15 -0.06 -16.51 3.14
C TYR A 15 -0.53 -16.22 4.57
N VAL A 16 0.19 -15.38 5.29
CA VAL A 16 -0.18 -14.98 6.67
C VAL A 16 -0.40 -13.49 6.76
N THR A 17 0.61 -12.68 6.42
CA THR A 17 0.53 -11.22 6.63
C THR A 17 -0.48 -10.57 5.70
N TRP A 18 -0.42 -10.89 4.40
CA TRP A 18 -1.34 -10.28 3.43
C TRP A 18 -2.81 -10.62 3.69
N PRO A 19 -3.22 -11.89 3.88
CA PRO A 19 -4.61 -12.19 4.21
C PRO A 19 -5.09 -11.50 5.48
N ARG A 20 -4.28 -11.47 6.54
CA ARG A 20 -4.62 -10.74 7.77
C ARG A 20 -4.82 -9.25 7.55
N THR A 21 -3.93 -8.62 6.79
CA THR A 21 -4.05 -7.20 6.45
C THR A 21 -5.31 -6.94 5.63
N ALA A 22 -5.56 -7.74 4.60
CA ALA A 22 -6.74 -7.60 3.75
C ALA A 22 -8.05 -7.83 4.52
N CYS A 23 -8.10 -8.83 5.40
CA CYS A 23 -9.24 -9.11 6.27
C CYS A 23 -9.50 -7.96 7.25
N SER A 24 -8.45 -7.42 7.86
CA SER A 24 -8.57 -6.28 8.78
C SER A 24 -9.10 -5.03 8.08
N ILE A 25 -8.58 -4.72 6.88
CA ILE A 25 -9.05 -3.56 6.10
C ILE A 25 -10.52 -3.72 5.70
N LYS A 26 -10.93 -4.92 5.27
CA LYS A 26 -12.29 -5.20 4.83
C LYS A 26 -13.28 -5.43 5.97
N GLY A 27 -12.81 -5.68 7.19
CA GLY A 27 -13.65 -6.05 8.35
C GLY A 27 -14.27 -7.45 8.25
N VAL A 28 -13.70 -8.32 7.41
CA VAL A 28 -14.20 -9.69 7.18
C VAL A 28 -13.08 -10.71 7.30
N ASP A 29 -13.44 -11.96 7.59
CA ASP A 29 -12.50 -13.07 7.59
C ASP A 29 -12.22 -13.60 6.16
N ILE A 30 -11.45 -14.68 6.05
CA ILE A 30 -11.10 -15.29 4.77
C ILE A 30 -12.31 -15.90 4.03
N ASN A 31 -13.40 -16.18 4.73
CA ASN A 31 -14.64 -16.72 4.16
C ASN A 31 -15.63 -15.61 3.76
N GLY A 32 -15.33 -14.35 4.13
CA GLY A 32 -16.19 -13.19 3.88
C GLY A 32 -17.14 -12.87 5.02
N ASP A 33 -17.07 -13.60 6.15
CA ASP A 33 -17.89 -13.33 7.34
C ASP A 33 -17.33 -12.13 8.12
N LYS A 34 -18.23 -11.31 8.69
CA LYS A 34 -17.83 -10.15 9.48
C LYS A 34 -17.02 -10.54 10.71
N LEU A 35 -15.90 -9.84 10.91
CA LEU A 35 -15.06 -10.02 12.08
C LEU A 35 -15.82 -9.64 13.37
N LYS A 36 -15.60 -10.40 14.45
CA LYS A 36 -16.24 -10.19 15.75
C LYS A 36 -15.29 -9.49 16.71
N GLY A 37 -15.83 -8.59 17.53
CA GLY A 37 -15.08 -7.89 18.58
C GLY A 37 -14.55 -6.54 18.12
N ASN A 38 -13.72 -5.95 18.97
CA ASN A 38 -13.08 -4.66 18.74
C ASN A 38 -11.56 -4.84 18.58
N TYR A 39 -10.90 -3.86 17.95
CA TYR A 39 -9.45 -3.82 17.91
C TYR A 39 -8.87 -3.41 19.27
N GLY A 40 -7.58 -3.67 19.42
CA GLY A 40 -6.83 -3.34 20.64
C GLY A 40 -6.67 -4.55 21.57
N CYS A 41 -5.74 -4.41 22.48
CA CYS A 41 -5.46 -5.40 23.52
C CYS A 41 -5.81 -4.84 24.88
N GLU A 42 -6.33 -5.68 25.74
CA GLU A 42 -6.57 -5.39 27.14
C GLU A 42 -5.50 -6.07 28.00
N ILE A 43 -5.01 -5.36 29.01
CA ILE A 43 -4.16 -5.91 30.05
C ILE A 43 -4.91 -5.96 31.37
N GLU A 44 -4.66 -6.99 32.18
CA GLU A 44 -5.13 -7.01 33.55
C GLU A 44 -4.17 -6.22 34.43
N LYS A 45 -4.67 -5.21 35.10
CA LYS A 45 -3.95 -4.47 36.13
C LYS A 45 -4.61 -4.65 37.48
N MET A 46 -3.79 -4.69 38.52
CA MET A 46 -4.28 -4.57 39.89
C MET A 46 -4.51 -3.08 40.18
N VAL A 47 -5.73 -2.72 40.43
CA VAL A 47 -6.11 -1.35 40.81
C VAL A 47 -6.56 -1.32 42.25
N GLU A 48 -6.16 -0.28 42.94
CA GLU A 48 -6.64 -0.01 44.30
C GLU A 48 -8.08 0.52 44.22
N VAL A 49 -8.95 -0.07 45.04
CA VAL A 49 -10.35 0.31 45.12
C VAL A 49 -10.72 0.43 46.59
N ASP A 50 -11.21 1.56 46.97
CA ASP A 50 -11.81 1.71 48.30
C ASP A 50 -13.19 1.04 48.33
N GLY A 51 -13.39 0.22 49.31
CA GLY A 51 -14.63 -0.56 49.41
C GLY A 51 -14.89 -1.10 50.80
N GLU A 52 -16.03 -1.77 50.92
CA GLU A 52 -16.39 -2.52 52.14
C GLU A 52 -16.31 -4.01 51.84
N ILE A 53 -15.59 -4.74 52.68
CA ILE A 53 -15.61 -6.21 52.71
C ILE A 53 -16.36 -6.67 53.98
N THR A 54 -17.17 -7.69 53.82
CA THR A 54 -17.77 -8.38 54.99
C THR A 54 -16.81 -9.49 55.39
N ASP A 55 -16.33 -9.42 56.61
CA ASP A 55 -15.54 -10.46 57.23
C ASP A 55 -16.37 -11.76 57.29
N PRO A 56 -15.92 -12.87 56.67
CA PRO A 56 -16.68 -14.11 56.59
C PRO A 56 -16.92 -14.76 57.95
N ASP A 57 -16.03 -14.53 58.93
CA ASP A 57 -16.12 -15.18 60.26
C ASP A 57 -16.95 -14.38 61.27
N THR A 58 -16.89 -13.05 61.16
CA THR A 58 -17.55 -12.16 62.16
C THR A 58 -18.76 -11.41 61.59
N GLY A 59 -18.98 -11.43 60.29
CA GLY A 59 -20.06 -10.70 59.60
C GLY A 59 -19.91 -9.18 59.65
N LYS A 60 -18.80 -8.67 60.19
CA LYS A 60 -18.55 -7.21 60.28
C LYS A 60 -18.12 -6.65 58.95
N LYS A 61 -18.62 -5.45 58.64
CA LYS A 61 -18.18 -4.68 57.49
C LYS A 61 -16.89 -3.93 57.83
N LEU A 62 -15.84 -4.22 57.09
CA LEU A 62 -14.55 -3.58 57.17
C LEU A 62 -14.41 -2.65 55.98
N ARG A 63 -14.12 -1.38 56.21
CA ARG A 63 -13.76 -0.42 55.17
C ARG A 63 -12.27 -0.38 55.01
N GLY A 64 -11.81 -0.47 53.74
CA GLY A 64 -10.36 -0.43 53.46
C GLY A 64 -10.11 -0.36 51.98
N THR A 65 -8.84 -0.28 51.64
CA THR A 65 -8.34 -0.28 50.28
C THR A 65 -8.01 -1.72 49.86
N PHE A 66 -8.58 -2.16 48.77
CA PHE A 66 -8.42 -3.52 48.23
C PHE A 66 -7.86 -3.47 46.82
N TYR A 67 -7.17 -4.52 46.45
CA TYR A 67 -6.68 -4.69 45.09
C TYR A 67 -7.68 -5.50 44.28
N LYS A 68 -8.17 -4.93 43.18
CA LYS A 68 -9.07 -5.62 42.26
C LYS A 68 -8.42 -5.72 40.89
N LYS A 69 -8.55 -6.84 40.23
CA LYS A 69 -8.18 -6.95 38.81
C LYS A 69 -9.15 -6.15 37.98
N ALA A 70 -8.62 -5.19 37.24
CA ALA A 70 -9.34 -4.41 36.24
C ALA A 70 -8.71 -4.60 34.87
N LYS A 71 -9.53 -4.60 33.85
CA LYS A 71 -9.06 -4.63 32.46
C LYS A 71 -8.88 -3.20 31.97
N GLU A 72 -7.71 -2.93 31.43
CA GLU A 72 -7.39 -1.64 30.84
C GLU A 72 -6.97 -1.83 29.37
N ALA A 73 -7.55 -1.06 28.47
CA ALA A 73 -7.18 -1.08 27.06
C ALA A 73 -5.82 -0.43 26.88
N ILE A 74 -4.84 -1.16 26.30
CA ILE A 74 -3.51 -0.62 25.98
C ILE A 74 -3.64 0.51 24.96
N TYR A 75 -4.58 0.38 24.01
CA TYR A 75 -4.85 1.36 22.96
C TYR A 75 -6.32 1.81 23.03
N PRO A 76 -6.67 2.81 23.86
CA PRO A 76 -8.06 3.20 24.08
C PRO A 76 -8.80 3.67 22.83
N THR A 77 -8.07 4.25 21.86
CA THR A 77 -8.63 4.67 20.57
C THR A 77 -9.01 3.48 19.71
N LEU A 78 -8.13 2.48 19.61
CA LEU A 78 -8.39 1.25 18.84
C LEU A 78 -9.48 0.39 19.44
N SER A 79 -9.59 0.34 20.78
CA SER A 79 -10.62 -0.47 21.46
C SER A 79 -12.06 -0.02 21.18
N LYS A 80 -12.24 1.19 20.65
CA LYS A 80 -13.55 1.72 20.22
C LYS A 80 -13.95 1.32 18.81
N ILE A 81 -13.01 0.83 18.01
CA ILE A 81 -13.21 0.45 16.60
C ILE A 81 -13.65 -1.01 16.56
N LYS A 82 -14.82 -1.28 16.00
CA LYS A 82 -15.26 -2.65 15.74
C LYS A 82 -14.46 -3.25 14.61
N MET A 83 -14.02 -4.49 14.78
CA MET A 83 -13.28 -5.20 13.72
C MET A 83 -14.09 -5.32 12.41
N ALA A 84 -15.43 -5.43 12.53
CA ALA A 84 -16.33 -5.52 11.38
C ALA A 84 -16.43 -4.25 10.54
N ASP A 85 -16.05 -3.09 11.08
CA ASP A 85 -16.07 -1.82 10.36
C ASP A 85 -14.86 -1.66 9.43
N GLY A 86 -13.81 -2.46 9.64
CA GLY A 86 -12.58 -2.40 8.88
C GLY A 86 -11.83 -1.07 9.06
N PHE A 87 -10.98 -0.76 8.09
CA PHE A 87 -10.24 0.50 8.05
C PHE A 87 -10.41 1.18 6.68
N ALA A 88 -10.58 2.49 6.68
CA ALA A 88 -10.53 3.32 5.47
C ALA A 88 -9.07 3.47 5.00
N ALA A 89 -8.47 2.36 4.59
CA ALA A 89 -7.08 2.26 4.16
C ALA A 89 -6.97 1.44 2.88
N ASN A 90 -5.96 1.76 2.08
CA ASN A 90 -5.58 0.97 0.91
C ASN A 90 -4.30 0.19 1.22
N ALA A 91 -4.27 -1.06 0.81
CA ALA A 91 -3.07 -1.88 0.86
C ALA A 91 -2.95 -2.69 -0.43
N VAL A 92 -1.72 -2.85 -0.90
CA VAL A 92 -1.40 -3.66 -2.08
C VAL A 92 -0.23 -4.55 -1.72
N TYR A 93 -0.31 -5.79 -2.13
CA TYR A 93 0.78 -6.76 -2.01
C TYR A 93 1.52 -6.86 -3.34
N PHE A 94 2.82 -6.64 -3.31
CA PHE A 94 3.70 -6.84 -4.46
C PHE A 94 4.69 -7.97 -4.19
N LYS A 95 4.88 -8.81 -5.20
CA LYS A 95 5.98 -9.76 -5.24
C LYS A 95 7.13 -9.10 -6.00
N LEU A 96 8.27 -8.90 -5.35
CA LEU A 96 9.49 -8.52 -6.03
C LEU A 96 10.05 -9.74 -6.75
N GLY A 97 10.30 -9.62 -8.03
CA GLY A 97 10.95 -10.63 -8.87
C GLY A 97 12.19 -10.05 -9.53
N PHE A 98 13.08 -10.93 -9.95
CA PHE A 98 14.18 -10.56 -10.83
C PHE A 98 13.73 -10.80 -12.27
N LEU A 99 13.97 -9.81 -13.14
CA LEU A 99 13.75 -9.98 -14.58
C LEU A 99 15.04 -10.57 -15.18
N ASP A 100 14.88 -11.62 -15.97
CA ASP A 100 16.01 -12.20 -16.72
C ASP A 100 16.33 -11.28 -17.91
N LYS A 101 17.61 -10.93 -18.07
CA LYS A 101 18.10 -10.09 -19.17
C LYS A 101 17.73 -10.62 -20.56
N SER A 102 17.63 -11.93 -20.71
CA SER A 102 17.36 -12.56 -22.00
C SER A 102 15.87 -12.60 -22.38
N SER A 103 14.97 -12.38 -21.41
CA SER A 103 13.51 -12.45 -21.60
C SER A 103 12.82 -11.10 -21.64
N VAL A 104 13.58 -10.00 -21.58
CA VAL A 104 13.04 -8.65 -21.50
C VAL A 104 12.81 -8.08 -22.90
N GLU A 105 11.62 -8.32 -23.42
CA GLU A 105 11.05 -7.43 -24.43
C GLU A 105 10.66 -6.10 -23.76
N LEU A 106 10.83 -4.98 -24.47
CA LEU A 106 10.59 -3.63 -23.96
C LEU A 106 9.25 -3.49 -23.21
N GLY A 107 8.20 -4.10 -23.77
CA GLY A 107 6.87 -4.12 -23.19
C GLY A 107 6.77 -4.80 -21.83
N ALA A 108 7.49 -5.90 -21.64
CA ALA A 108 7.47 -6.63 -20.37
C ALA A 108 8.12 -5.84 -19.24
N SER A 109 9.22 -5.13 -19.51
CA SER A 109 9.90 -4.29 -18.53
C SER A 109 9.04 -3.12 -18.08
N PHE A 110 8.41 -2.41 -19.01
CA PHE A 110 7.54 -1.29 -18.66
C PHE A 110 6.33 -1.73 -17.83
N LYS A 111 5.67 -2.83 -18.22
CA LYS A 111 4.57 -3.42 -17.43
C LYS A 111 4.97 -3.70 -15.99
N SER A 112 6.20 -4.18 -15.79
CA SER A 112 6.71 -4.53 -14.46
C SER A 112 6.97 -3.31 -13.57
N ILE A 113 7.30 -2.15 -14.13
CA ILE A 113 7.56 -0.93 -13.36
C ILE A 113 6.32 -0.07 -13.09
N ILE A 114 5.22 -0.27 -13.82
CA ILE A 114 3.96 0.48 -13.62
C ILE A 114 3.52 0.51 -12.14
N PRO A 115 3.51 -0.60 -11.39
CA PRO A 115 3.13 -0.58 -9.98
C PRO A 115 4.05 0.30 -9.12
N MET A 116 5.35 0.37 -9.43
CA MET A 116 6.27 1.26 -8.73
C MET A 116 5.99 2.74 -9.02
N LEU A 117 5.71 3.07 -10.29
CA LEU A 117 5.35 4.45 -10.69
C LEU A 117 4.04 4.89 -10.03
N TRP A 118 3.06 3.99 -9.97
CA TRP A 118 1.79 4.21 -9.29
C TRP A 118 2.00 4.46 -7.78
N LEU A 119 2.82 3.65 -7.10
CA LEU A 119 3.16 3.85 -5.68
C LEU A 119 3.86 5.20 -5.45
N GLN A 120 4.84 5.54 -6.28
CA GLN A 120 5.56 6.81 -6.16
C GLN A 120 4.68 8.04 -6.39
N SER A 121 3.60 7.89 -7.14
CA SER A 121 2.63 8.96 -7.43
C SER A 121 1.46 9.02 -6.45
N GLY A 122 1.56 8.31 -5.31
CA GLY A 122 0.58 8.38 -4.22
C GLY A 122 -0.47 7.28 -4.24
N ALA A 123 -0.34 6.26 -5.09
CA ALA A 123 -1.22 5.09 -5.16
C ALA A 123 -2.72 5.45 -5.29
N VAL A 124 -3.03 6.45 -6.11
CA VAL A 124 -4.41 6.91 -6.32
C VAL A 124 -5.16 5.94 -7.23
N GLY A 125 -6.35 5.52 -6.81
CA GLY A 125 -7.18 4.59 -7.58
C GLY A 125 -6.66 3.15 -7.58
N LYS A 126 -7.12 2.36 -8.56
CA LYS A 126 -6.62 1.00 -8.78
C LYS A 126 -5.24 1.06 -9.44
N CYS A 127 -4.34 0.15 -9.07
CA CYS A 127 -3.07 0.01 -9.79
C CYS A 127 -3.34 -0.28 -11.27
N PRO A 128 -2.82 0.54 -12.19
CA PRO A 128 -3.08 0.34 -13.61
C PRO A 128 -2.38 -0.92 -14.13
N GLU A 129 -3.00 -1.53 -15.11
CA GLU A 129 -2.46 -2.69 -15.84
C GLU A 129 -2.40 -2.33 -17.32
N LEU A 130 -1.33 -2.68 -17.99
CA LEU A 130 -1.21 -2.55 -19.43
C LEU A 130 -1.61 -3.89 -20.07
N SER A 131 -2.69 -3.89 -20.85
CA SER A 131 -3.21 -5.10 -21.49
C SER A 131 -2.57 -5.40 -22.84
N ASP A 132 -2.14 -4.34 -23.56
CA ASP A 132 -1.64 -4.47 -24.92
C ASP A 132 -0.22 -5.02 -24.96
N GLU A 133 0.09 -5.77 -26.00
CA GLU A 133 1.43 -6.31 -26.22
C GLU A 133 2.40 -5.23 -26.69
N GLU A 134 1.89 -4.19 -27.38
CA GLU A 134 2.68 -3.06 -27.84
C GLU A 134 2.71 -1.94 -26.81
N LEU A 135 3.88 -1.33 -26.64
CA LEU A 135 4.05 -0.17 -25.77
C LEU A 135 3.39 1.05 -26.40
N PRO A 136 2.56 1.78 -25.63
CA PRO A 136 2.01 3.04 -26.09
C PRO A 136 3.11 4.11 -26.11
N GLU A 137 2.98 5.09 -27.02
CA GLU A 137 3.86 6.26 -27.01
C GLU A 137 3.69 7.13 -25.77
N ILE A 138 2.46 7.12 -25.23
CA ILE A 138 2.01 7.89 -24.07
C ILE A 138 1.14 6.97 -23.20
N PHE A 139 1.42 6.91 -21.91
CA PHE A 139 0.63 6.16 -20.96
C PHE A 139 0.04 7.09 -19.89
N ILE A 140 -1.28 7.20 -19.85
CA ILE A 140 -2.03 7.98 -18.88
C ILE A 140 -3.14 7.07 -18.32
N PRO A 141 -2.97 6.54 -17.09
CA PRO A 141 -3.99 5.69 -16.48
C PRO A 141 -5.30 6.45 -16.22
N GLU A 142 -6.44 5.79 -16.43
CA GLU A 142 -7.74 6.33 -16.02
C GLU A 142 -7.76 6.63 -14.51
N ASN A 143 -8.17 7.84 -14.15
CA ASN A 143 -8.22 8.31 -12.77
C ASN A 143 -6.89 8.20 -11.99
N GLY A 144 -5.78 8.09 -12.71
CA GLY A 144 -4.45 8.05 -12.11
C GLY A 144 -3.90 9.43 -11.77
N SER A 145 -2.85 9.45 -10.96
CA SER A 145 -2.12 10.67 -10.58
C SER A 145 -0.79 10.82 -11.33
N PHE A 146 -0.49 9.93 -12.28
CA PHE A 146 0.75 9.99 -13.05
C PHE A 146 0.53 9.78 -14.54
N ALA A 147 1.51 10.21 -15.31
CA ALA A 147 1.58 10.00 -16.75
C ALA A 147 3.02 9.66 -17.17
N VAL A 148 3.16 8.87 -18.22
CA VAL A 148 4.46 8.47 -18.75
C VAL A 148 4.53 8.81 -20.23
N LEU A 149 5.58 9.52 -20.64
CA LEU A 149 5.96 9.71 -22.03
C LEU A 149 7.01 8.63 -22.37
N LEU A 150 6.67 7.68 -23.22
CA LEU A 150 7.57 6.59 -23.60
C LEU A 150 8.39 6.97 -24.85
N GLU A 151 7.82 7.77 -25.75
CA GLU A 151 8.49 8.20 -26.97
C GLU A 151 8.62 9.73 -27.06
N GLU A 152 9.85 10.22 -27.21
CA GLU A 152 10.14 11.66 -27.19
C GLU A 152 9.39 12.44 -28.28
N TYR A 153 9.21 11.85 -29.47
CA TYR A 153 8.49 12.50 -30.57
C TYR A 153 7.01 12.76 -30.27
N ALA A 154 6.41 12.03 -29.34
CA ALA A 154 5.02 12.22 -28.92
C ALA A 154 4.83 13.34 -27.88
N PHE A 155 5.90 14.09 -27.54
CA PHE A 155 5.86 15.10 -26.47
C PHE A 155 4.79 16.19 -26.69
N SER A 156 4.56 16.63 -27.93
CA SER A 156 3.52 17.62 -28.23
C SER A 156 2.12 17.11 -27.89
N ASN A 157 1.82 15.87 -28.25
CA ASN A 157 0.55 15.22 -27.95
C ASN A 157 0.41 14.97 -26.43
N PHE A 158 1.49 14.55 -25.79
CA PHE A 158 1.57 14.36 -24.36
C PHE A 158 1.23 15.64 -23.59
N LYS A 159 1.82 16.76 -23.99
CA LYS A 159 1.55 18.08 -23.39
C LYS A 159 0.09 18.52 -23.53
N GLN A 160 -0.57 18.17 -24.64
CA GLN A 160 -2.00 18.42 -24.80
C GLN A 160 -2.84 17.49 -23.90
N ALA A 161 -2.48 16.22 -23.83
CA ALA A 161 -3.16 15.25 -22.99
C ALA A 161 -3.08 15.60 -21.49
N LEU A 162 -1.95 16.16 -21.02
CA LEU A 162 -1.83 16.63 -19.63
C LEU A 162 -2.79 17.78 -19.31
N LYS A 163 -3.11 18.66 -20.25
CA LYS A 163 -4.07 19.77 -20.04
C LYS A 163 -5.49 19.26 -19.78
N THR A 164 -5.85 18.12 -20.36
CA THR A 164 -7.16 17.49 -20.16
C THR A 164 -7.23 16.59 -18.93
N ASN A 165 -6.08 16.36 -18.27
CA ASN A 165 -5.95 15.52 -17.09
C ASN A 165 -5.34 16.28 -15.90
N PRO A 166 -6.05 17.23 -15.28
CA PRO A 166 -5.51 18.11 -14.23
C PRO A 166 -5.13 17.37 -12.93
N ASN A 167 -5.55 16.12 -12.76
CA ASN A 167 -5.22 15.30 -11.59
C ASN A 167 -3.80 14.72 -11.63
N ILE A 168 -3.09 14.85 -12.77
CA ILE A 168 -1.73 14.35 -12.91
C ILE A 168 -0.78 15.22 -12.10
N THR A 169 -0.15 14.61 -11.11
CA THR A 169 0.83 15.24 -10.22
C THR A 169 2.27 14.79 -10.50
N HIS A 170 2.41 13.64 -11.14
CA HIS A 170 3.71 13.05 -11.47
C HIS A 170 3.80 12.74 -12.96
N VAL A 171 4.90 13.17 -13.57
CA VAL A 171 5.21 12.86 -14.97
C VAL A 171 6.54 12.15 -15.02
N TYR A 172 6.59 11.09 -15.80
CA TYR A 172 7.80 10.34 -16.09
C TYR A 172 8.11 10.44 -17.59
N ILE A 173 9.33 10.81 -17.92
CA ILE A 173 9.79 10.95 -19.31
C ILE A 173 10.88 9.94 -19.57
N VAL A 174 10.64 9.03 -20.51
CA VAL A 174 11.61 8.01 -20.94
C VAL A 174 12.56 8.59 -21.95
N THR A 175 13.80 8.81 -21.54
CA THR A 175 14.89 9.29 -22.40
C THR A 175 16.24 8.99 -21.76
N ASN A 176 17.25 8.68 -22.58
CA ASN A 176 18.64 8.58 -22.14
C ASN A 176 19.37 9.93 -22.18
N SER A 177 18.77 10.94 -22.83
CA SER A 177 19.33 12.27 -22.94
C SER A 177 18.89 13.17 -21.79
N HIS A 178 19.82 13.50 -20.90
CA HIS A 178 19.56 14.45 -19.84
C HIS A 178 19.23 15.87 -20.34
N ILE A 179 19.75 16.23 -21.51
CA ILE A 179 19.45 17.53 -22.14
C ILE A 179 18.02 17.54 -22.65
N ALA A 180 17.60 16.50 -23.39
CA ALA A 180 16.22 16.36 -23.86
C ALA A 180 15.22 16.33 -22.71
N PHE A 181 15.56 15.59 -21.64
CA PHE A 181 14.74 15.58 -20.42
C PHE A 181 14.54 16.99 -19.85
N ARG A 182 15.62 17.76 -19.65
CA ARG A 182 15.54 19.12 -19.09
C ARG A 182 14.70 20.05 -19.96
N GLU A 183 14.86 19.95 -21.26
CA GLU A 183 14.12 20.77 -22.22
C GLU A 183 12.61 20.46 -22.18
N MET A 184 12.24 19.18 -22.19
CA MET A 184 10.85 18.76 -22.07
C MET A 184 10.26 19.10 -20.69
N ALA A 185 10.98 18.82 -19.62
CA ALA A 185 10.53 19.08 -18.25
C ALA A 185 10.28 20.57 -17.98
N SER A 186 11.11 21.46 -18.54
CA SER A 186 10.95 22.91 -18.40
C SER A 186 9.65 23.46 -18.99
N GLN A 187 9.03 22.72 -19.92
CA GLN A 187 7.79 23.09 -20.58
C GLN A 187 6.52 22.54 -19.88
N LEU A 188 6.69 21.76 -18.81
CA LEU A 188 5.60 21.15 -18.06
C LEU A 188 5.34 21.91 -16.74
N THR A 189 4.08 22.07 -16.40
CA THR A 189 3.64 22.74 -15.16
C THR A 189 3.17 21.75 -14.10
N VAL A 190 3.68 20.51 -14.13
CA VAL A 190 3.33 19.45 -13.20
C VAL A 190 4.25 19.49 -11.98
N PRO A 191 3.75 19.22 -10.74
CA PRO A 191 4.54 19.32 -9.52
C PRO A 191 5.80 18.45 -9.50
N ALA A 192 5.74 17.26 -10.08
CA ALA A 192 6.88 16.34 -10.11
C ALA A 192 7.11 15.81 -11.53
N VAL A 193 8.29 16.09 -12.09
CA VAL A 193 8.75 15.54 -13.37
C VAL A 193 10.02 14.76 -13.12
N LYS A 194 10.05 13.49 -13.52
CA LYS A 194 11.18 12.57 -13.30
C LYS A 194 11.63 11.95 -14.62
N GLN A 195 12.93 11.79 -14.77
CA GLN A 195 13.52 11.05 -15.88
C GLN A 195 13.46 9.55 -15.60
N LEU A 196 13.04 8.78 -16.60
CA LEU A 196 13.26 7.34 -16.67
C LEU A 196 14.26 7.08 -17.79
N TYR A 197 15.32 6.38 -17.48
CA TYR A 197 16.28 5.99 -18.50
C TYR A 197 15.73 4.82 -19.30
N ARG A 198 15.80 4.90 -20.62
CA ARG A 198 15.34 3.81 -21.51
C ARG A 198 16.10 2.53 -21.22
N ASP A 199 17.39 2.62 -20.94
CA ASP A 199 18.22 1.47 -20.55
C ASP A 199 17.72 0.74 -19.30
N TYR A 200 17.05 1.44 -18.36
CA TYR A 200 16.41 0.80 -17.21
C TYR A 200 15.10 0.09 -17.58
N ILE A 201 14.41 0.55 -18.63
CA ILE A 201 13.20 -0.09 -19.14
C ILE A 201 13.57 -1.31 -19.97
N ASP A 202 14.61 -1.18 -20.80
CA ASP A 202 15.07 -2.22 -21.72
C ASP A 202 15.90 -3.29 -21.00
N ASN A 203 16.67 -2.88 -19.98
CA ASN A 203 17.65 -3.71 -19.29
C ASN A 203 17.55 -3.56 -17.77
N PHE A 204 16.34 -3.73 -17.22
CA PHE A 204 16.16 -3.61 -15.78
C PHE A 204 16.93 -4.74 -15.05
N THR A 205 18.17 -4.43 -14.68
CA THR A 205 18.98 -5.22 -13.75
C THR A 205 19.07 -4.43 -12.44
N ILE A 206 18.42 -4.94 -11.40
CA ILE A 206 18.74 -4.57 -10.02
C ILE A 206 19.95 -5.36 -9.58
#